data_ccfca624713c3e79a325e8018c6f866f
#
_entry.id   ccfca624713c3e79a325e8018c6f866f
#
_cell.length_a   1.000
_cell.length_b   1.000
_cell.length_c   1.000
_cell.angle_alpha   90.00
_cell.angle_beta   90.00
_cell.angle_gamma   90.00
#
_symmetry.space_group_name_H-M   'P 1'
#
loop_
_entity.id
_entity.type
_entity.pdbx_description
1 polymer ?
#
loop_
_entity_poly.entity_id
_entity_poly.type
_entity_poly.pdbx_seq_one_letter_code
_entity_poly.pdbx_strand_id
1 'polypeptide(L)'
;MKRDKEETKVIFKMARYYDGERELIAFFPGATANRGCIMCYTHNGQHGEACEEFYSSQCRNVTPKQYAPLKRELENMFGYRLKVVRRISRKDRSQAWRLSTPDGERDLLELQREARAKD
;
A
#
# COMPACT_ATOMS: atom_id res chain seq x y z
N MET A 1 -12.20 -11.06 24.87
CA MET A 1 -11.05 -10.80 24.47
C MET A 1 -11.10 -9.89 23.44
N LYS A 2 -10.41 -9.12 23.39
CA LYS A 2 -10.40 -8.32 22.46
C LYS A 2 -9.84 -8.86 21.32
N ARG A 3 -10.36 -8.57 20.31
CA ARG A 3 -9.77 -8.96 19.17
C ARG A 3 -8.57 -8.26 18.97
N ASP A 4 -7.59 -8.94 18.67
CA ASP A 4 -6.35 -8.33 18.39
C ASP A 4 -6.44 -7.50 17.16
N LYS A 5 -5.65 -6.48 17.10
CA LYS A 5 -5.57 -5.71 15.89
C LYS A 5 -5.05 -6.57 14.79
N GLU A 6 -5.61 -6.41 13.64
CA GLU A 6 -5.12 -7.11 12.49
C GLU A 6 -3.78 -6.54 12.10
N GLU A 7 -2.92 -7.40 11.61
CA GLU A 7 -1.65 -6.96 11.09
C GLU A 7 -1.85 -6.22 9.79
N THR A 8 -1.11 -5.14 9.63
CA THR A 8 -1.14 -4.37 8.40
C THR A 8 0.16 -4.62 7.67
N LYS A 9 0.07 -5.12 6.46
CA LYS A 9 1.27 -5.36 5.67
C LYS A 9 1.85 -4.04 5.23
N VAL A 10 3.17 -3.93 5.30
CA VAL A 10 3.84 -2.71 4.88
C VAL A 10 5.13 -3.08 4.16
N ILE A 11 5.43 -2.31 3.12
CA ILE A 11 6.68 -2.42 2.38
C ILE A 11 7.36 -1.09 2.48
N PHE A 12 8.59 -1.07 2.99
CA PHE A 12 9.34 0.17 3.08
C PHE A 12 10.29 0.27 1.91
N LYS A 13 10.28 1.42 1.24
CA LYS A 13 11.17 1.64 0.10
C LYS A 13 11.67 3.06 0.12
N MET A 14 12.79 3.27 -0.56
CA MET A 14 13.35 4.59 -0.73
C MET A 14 13.09 5.03 -2.16
N ALA A 15 12.38 6.12 -2.32
CA ALA A 15 12.12 6.69 -3.62
C ALA A 15 13.24 7.62 -4.02
N ARG A 16 13.52 7.70 -5.30
CA ARG A 16 14.53 8.60 -5.82
C ARG A 16 13.89 9.44 -6.91
N TYR A 17 13.97 10.74 -6.72
CA TYR A 17 13.32 11.66 -7.63
C TYR A 17 14.32 12.23 -8.64
N TYR A 18 13.82 12.90 -9.66
CA TYR A 18 14.66 13.43 -10.72
C TYR A 18 15.74 14.34 -10.22
N ASP A 19 15.45 15.15 -9.20
CA ASP A 19 16.39 16.11 -8.69
C ASP A 19 17.39 15.50 -7.73
N GLY A 20 17.37 14.18 -7.62
CA GLY A 20 18.27 13.49 -6.70
C GLY A 20 17.76 13.37 -5.28
N GLU A 21 16.63 13.96 -4.99
CA GLU A 21 16.04 13.84 -3.68
C GLU A 21 15.61 12.41 -3.42
N ARG A 22 15.66 12.02 -2.16
CA ARG A 22 15.25 10.68 -1.76
C ARG A 22 14.23 10.79 -0.67
N GLU A 23 13.32 9.85 -0.65
CA GLU A 23 12.27 9.85 0.36
C GLU A 23 11.94 8.44 0.76
N LEU A 24 11.88 8.20 2.06
CA LEU A 24 11.50 6.91 2.58
C LEU A 24 9.98 6.83 2.59
N ILE A 25 9.44 5.79 2.01
CA ILE A 25 8.00 5.64 1.87
C ILE A 25 7.57 4.28 2.39
N ALA A 26 6.46 4.27 3.13
CA ALA A 26 5.81 3.04 3.55
C ALA A 26 4.65 2.79 2.60
N PHE A 27 4.62 1.62 1.96
CA PHE A 27 3.53 1.24 1.08
C PHE A 27 2.69 0.17 1.76
N PHE A 28 1.39 0.26 1.59
CA PHE A 28 0.46 -0.67 2.23
C PHE A 28 -0.25 -1.50 1.17
N PRO A 29 0.31 -2.65 0.82
CA PRO A 29 -0.21 -3.41 -0.33
C PRO A 29 -1.61 -3.95 -0.14
N GLY A 30 -2.04 -4.15 1.10
CA GLY A 30 -3.37 -4.68 1.33
C GLY A 30 -4.44 -3.62 1.51
N ALA A 31 -4.07 -2.34 1.45
CA ALA A 31 -5.03 -1.27 1.69
C ALA A 31 -5.70 -0.85 0.40
N THR A 32 -6.89 -0.30 0.51
CA THR A 32 -7.64 0.18 -0.64
C THR A 32 -7.04 1.50 -1.13
N ALA A 33 -6.92 1.65 -2.42
CA ALA A 33 -6.43 2.88 -3.03
C ALA A 33 -7.09 3.00 -4.39
N ASN A 34 -6.83 4.05 -5.13
CA ASN A 34 -7.37 4.15 -6.47
C ASN A 34 -6.72 3.12 -7.38
N ARG A 35 -7.45 2.74 -8.43
CA ARG A 35 -6.97 1.73 -9.34
C ARG A 35 -5.61 2.14 -9.90
N GLY A 36 -4.66 1.24 -9.88
CA GLY A 36 -3.31 1.50 -10.34
C GLY A 36 -2.45 2.20 -9.32
N CYS A 37 -2.96 2.43 -8.11
CA CYS A 37 -2.23 3.11 -7.06
C CYS A 37 -2.08 2.21 -5.84
N ILE A 38 -1.15 2.57 -4.99
CA ILE A 38 -0.90 1.88 -3.73
C ILE A 38 -0.94 2.92 -2.63
N MET A 39 -1.65 2.63 -1.56
CA MET A 39 -1.67 3.54 -0.43
C MET A 39 -0.28 3.62 0.18
N CYS A 40 0.13 4.80 0.57
CA CYS A 40 1.45 4.99 1.11
C CYS A 40 1.45 6.07 2.19
N TYR A 41 2.57 6.17 2.89
CA TYR A 41 2.76 7.16 3.93
C TYR A 41 4.21 7.62 3.93
N THR A 42 4.38 8.92 4.01
CA THR A 42 5.70 9.49 4.19
C THR A 42 5.64 10.37 5.42
N HIS A 43 6.57 10.83 6.01
CA HIS A 43 6.59 11.53 7.30
C HIS A 43 5.72 12.79 7.38
N ASN A 44 4.67 12.88 6.63
CA ASN A 44 3.90 14.12 6.59
C ASN A 44 2.59 14.07 7.38
N GLY A 45 2.38 13.01 8.12
CA GLY A 45 1.18 12.92 8.96
C GLY A 45 -0.08 12.48 8.25
N GLN A 46 -0.02 12.28 6.94
CA GLN A 46 -1.17 11.89 6.16
C GLN A 46 -0.83 10.75 5.24
N HIS A 47 -1.78 9.85 5.05
CA HIS A 47 -1.63 8.80 4.06
C HIS A 47 -1.92 9.38 2.69
N GLY A 48 -1.28 8.82 1.69
CA GLY A 48 -1.49 9.23 0.31
C GLY A 48 -1.50 8.03 -0.58
N GLU A 49 -1.31 8.26 -1.88
CA GLU A 49 -1.27 7.20 -2.87
C GLU A 49 -0.13 7.45 -3.81
N ALA A 50 0.45 6.37 -4.32
CA ALA A 50 1.48 6.45 -5.34
C ALA A 50 1.09 5.49 -6.45
N CYS A 51 1.42 5.83 -7.69
CA CYS A 51 1.10 4.92 -8.77
C CYS A 51 2.03 3.72 -8.73
N GLU A 52 1.52 2.61 -9.20
CA GLU A 52 2.25 1.36 -9.14
C GLU A 52 3.53 1.41 -9.95
N GLU A 53 3.52 2.15 -11.03
CA GLU A 53 4.71 2.30 -11.84
C GLU A 53 5.81 3.00 -11.07
N PHE A 54 5.47 4.01 -10.30
CA PHE A 54 6.43 4.71 -9.47
C PHE A 54 7.03 3.75 -8.44
N TYR A 55 6.17 2.96 -7.81
CA TYR A 55 6.60 1.97 -6.84
C TYR A 55 7.59 0.99 -7.48
N SER A 56 7.32 0.54 -8.69
CA SER A 56 8.14 -0.47 -9.34
C SER A 56 9.44 0.08 -9.88
N SER A 57 9.42 1.29 -10.43
CA SER A 57 10.54 1.77 -11.19
C SER A 57 11.42 2.75 -10.44
N GLN A 58 10.88 3.48 -9.48
CA GLN A 58 11.65 4.53 -8.83
C GLN A 58 11.89 4.29 -7.35
N CYS A 59 11.46 3.17 -6.82
CA CYS A 59 11.64 2.88 -5.41
C CYS A 59 12.48 1.63 -5.23
N ARG A 60 13.34 1.65 -4.21
CA ARG A 60 14.22 0.52 -3.91
C ARG A 60 13.98 0.04 -2.51
N ASN A 61 14.25 -1.23 -2.28
CA ASN A 61 14.15 -1.81 -0.94
C ASN A 61 15.15 -1.16 -0.01
N VAL A 62 14.82 -1.14 1.26
CA VAL A 62 15.69 -0.58 2.29
C VAL A 62 15.86 -1.61 3.40
N THR A 63 16.88 -1.39 4.20
CA THR A 63 17.18 -2.28 5.31
C THR A 63 16.34 -1.91 6.52
N PRO A 64 16.19 -2.83 7.48
CA PRO A 64 15.46 -2.50 8.71
C PRO A 64 16.02 -1.30 9.44
N LYS A 65 17.35 -1.12 9.41
CA LYS A 65 17.94 0.02 10.07
C LYS A 65 17.48 1.31 9.43
N GLN A 66 17.33 1.29 8.10
CA GLN A 66 16.90 2.48 7.38
C GLN A 66 15.44 2.81 7.62
N TYR A 67 14.57 1.82 7.73
CA TYR A 67 13.15 2.13 7.85
C TYR A 67 12.67 2.19 9.31
N ALA A 68 13.52 1.88 10.27
CA ALA A 68 13.10 1.84 11.67
C ALA A 68 12.39 3.11 12.15
N PRO A 69 12.89 4.31 11.82
CA PRO A 69 12.20 5.52 12.30
C PRO A 69 10.78 5.64 11.75
N LEU A 70 10.60 5.33 10.48
CA LEU A 70 9.28 5.43 9.88
C LEU A 70 8.35 4.35 10.44
N LYS A 71 8.88 3.17 10.67
CA LYS A 71 8.10 2.10 11.26
C LYS A 71 7.61 2.50 12.64
N ARG A 72 8.50 3.10 13.45
CA ARG A 72 8.11 3.54 14.78
C ARG A 72 7.05 4.63 14.70
N GLU A 73 7.18 5.53 13.77
CA GLU A 73 6.21 6.58 13.60
C GLU A 73 4.82 6.02 13.30
N LEU A 74 4.75 5.06 12.41
CA LEU A 74 3.47 4.43 12.06
C LEU A 74 2.88 3.69 13.26
N GLU A 75 3.71 2.98 13.99
CA GLU A 75 3.22 2.23 15.14
C GLU A 75 2.74 3.17 16.23
N ASN A 76 3.44 4.26 16.47
CA ASN A 76 3.13 5.15 17.57
C ASN A 76 2.03 6.16 17.22
N MET A 77 2.05 6.71 16.03
CA MET A 77 1.06 7.70 15.66
C MET A 77 -0.29 7.10 15.31
N PHE A 78 -0.27 5.99 14.63
CA PHE A 78 -1.51 5.41 14.13
C PHE A 78 -1.88 4.08 14.79
N GLY A 79 -1.02 3.57 15.64
CA GLY A 79 -1.29 2.32 16.32
C GLY A 79 -1.25 1.10 15.43
N TYR A 80 -0.54 1.17 14.32
CA TYR A 80 -0.45 0.03 13.43
C TYR A 80 0.28 -1.13 14.07
N ARG A 81 -0.16 -2.31 13.73
CA ARG A 81 0.56 -3.52 14.03
C ARG A 81 1.10 -3.99 12.69
N LEU A 82 2.36 -3.71 12.41
CA LEU A 82 2.91 -3.85 11.08
C LEU A 82 3.54 -5.19 10.83
N LYS A 83 3.30 -5.73 9.64
CA LYS A 83 3.98 -6.91 9.16
C LYS A 83 4.78 -6.47 7.94
N VAL A 84 6.10 -6.44 8.07
CA VAL A 84 6.95 -5.97 6.97
C VAL A 84 7.10 -7.07 5.95
N VAL A 85 6.77 -6.76 4.71
CA VAL A 85 6.94 -7.70 3.61
C VAL A 85 7.76 -7.02 2.54
N ARG A 86 8.29 -7.79 1.60
CA ARG A 86 9.20 -7.24 0.61
C ARG A 86 8.55 -6.93 -0.71
N ARG A 87 7.41 -7.52 -0.99
CA ARG A 87 6.76 -7.27 -2.26
C ARG A 87 5.27 -7.48 -2.11
N ILE A 88 4.54 -6.98 -3.08
CA ILE A 88 3.10 -7.12 -3.09
C ILE A 88 2.75 -8.50 -3.59
N SER A 89 1.94 -9.24 -2.83
CA SER A 89 1.53 -10.56 -3.26
C SER A 89 0.54 -10.43 -4.41
N ARG A 90 0.41 -11.51 -5.17
CA ARG A 90 -0.55 -11.51 -6.26
C ARG A 90 -1.96 -11.28 -5.74
N LYS A 91 -2.28 -11.88 -4.60
CA LYS A 91 -3.60 -11.72 -4.03
C LYS A 91 -3.87 -10.28 -3.64
N ASP A 92 -2.92 -9.64 -2.98
CA ASP A 92 -3.10 -8.26 -2.56
C ASP A 92 -3.26 -7.34 -3.76
N ARG A 93 -2.45 -7.56 -4.79
CA ARG A 93 -2.52 -6.73 -5.98
C ARG A 93 -3.88 -6.86 -6.66
N SER A 94 -4.34 -8.07 -6.78
CA SER A 94 -5.61 -8.31 -7.45
C SER A 94 -6.77 -7.70 -6.68
N GLN A 95 -6.74 -7.87 -5.37
CA GLN A 95 -7.81 -7.37 -4.53
C GLN A 95 -7.83 -5.86 -4.49
N ALA A 96 -6.68 -5.24 -4.34
CA ALA A 96 -6.59 -3.79 -4.31
C ALA A 96 -7.04 -3.19 -5.63
N TRP A 97 -6.69 -3.84 -6.72
CA TRP A 97 -7.10 -3.36 -8.03
C TRP A 97 -8.62 -3.31 -8.14
N ARG A 98 -9.29 -4.35 -7.66
CA ARG A 98 -10.74 -4.42 -7.81
C ARG A 98 -11.49 -3.41 -6.97
N LEU A 99 -10.96 -3.10 -5.79
CA LEU A 99 -11.69 -2.28 -4.83
C LEU A 99 -11.14 -0.88 -4.68
N SER A 100 -10.21 -0.49 -5.54
CA SER A 100 -9.36 0.61 -5.20
C SER A 100 -9.66 1.91 -5.91
N THR A 101 -10.79 2.12 -6.46
CA THR A 101 -11.07 3.38 -7.10
C THR A 101 -12.22 4.05 -6.40
N PRO A 102 -12.46 5.32 -6.65
CA PRO A 102 -13.67 5.94 -6.14
C PRO A 102 -14.90 5.20 -6.62
N ASP A 103 -14.77 4.51 -7.75
CA ASP A 103 -15.83 3.69 -8.28
C ASP A 103 -15.60 2.23 -8.01
N GLY A 104 -14.76 1.90 -7.03
CA GLY A 104 -14.39 0.52 -6.78
C GLY A 104 -15.57 -0.38 -6.55
N GLU A 105 -16.56 0.12 -5.82
CA GLU A 105 -17.73 -0.66 -5.55
C GLU A 105 -18.47 -0.95 -6.84
N ARG A 106 -18.58 0.05 -7.71
CA ARG A 106 -19.22 -0.12 -8.98
C ARG A 106 -18.44 -1.09 -9.87
N ASP A 107 -17.12 -0.98 -9.87
CA ASP A 107 -16.29 -1.92 -10.63
C ASP A 107 -16.53 -3.34 -10.16
N LEU A 108 -16.62 -3.53 -8.88
CA LEU A 108 -16.86 -4.85 -8.33
C LEU A 108 -18.22 -5.39 -8.77
N LEU A 109 -19.22 -4.53 -8.74
CA LEU A 109 -20.55 -4.95 -9.18
C LEU A 109 -20.55 -5.33 -10.64
N GLU A 110 -19.82 -4.59 -11.46
CA GLU A 110 -19.72 -4.91 -12.87
C GLU A 110 -19.06 -6.25 -13.08
N LEU A 111 -18.00 -6.52 -12.33
CA LEU A 111 -17.32 -7.80 -12.43
C LEU A 111 -18.22 -8.94 -12.03
N GLN A 112 -19.01 -8.74 -11.00
CA GLN A 112 -19.94 -9.76 -10.56
C GLN A 112 -21.03 -9.99 -11.61
N ARG A 113 -21.48 -8.93 -12.26
CA ARG A 113 -22.49 -9.04 -13.29
C ARG A 113 -21.94 -9.80 -14.50
N GLU A 114 -20.71 -9.51 -14.87
CA GLU A 114 -20.09 -10.21 -15.98
C GLU A 114 -19.91 -11.69 -15.68
N ALA A 115 -19.52 -12.00 -14.47
CA ALA A 115 -19.35 -13.39 -14.09
C ALA A 115 -20.67 -14.14 -14.17
N ARG A 116 -21.75 -13.51 -13.75
CA ARG A 116 -23.05 -14.15 -13.84
C ARG A 116 -23.50 -14.30 -15.27
N ALA A 117 -23.20 -13.31 -16.11
CA ALA A 117 -23.59 -13.39 -17.50
C ALA A 117 -22.89 -14.53 -18.22
N LYS A 118 -21.68 -14.87 -17.78
CA LYS A 118 -20.96 -15.94 -18.42
C LYS A 118 -21.41 -17.32 -17.98
N ASP A 119 -22.11 -17.38 -16.92
CA ASP A 119 -22.65 -18.64 -16.45
C ASP A 119 -23.93 -18.98 -17.21
#